data_11d449c12ad73b2108b3095619df324d
#
_entry.id   11d449c12ad73b2108b3095619df324d
#
_cell.length_a   1.000
_cell.length_b   1.000
_cell.length_c   1.000
_cell.angle_alpha   90.00
_cell.angle_beta   90.00
_cell.angle_gamma   90.00
#
_symmetry.space_group_name_H-M   'P 1'
#
loop_
_entity.id
_entity.type
_entity.pdbx_description
1 polymer ?
#
loop_
_entity_poly.entity_id
_entity_poly.type
_entity_poly.pdbx_seq_one_letter_code
_entity_poly.pdbx_strand_id
1 'polypeptide(L)'
;SVVPDKLAALAAPLGTRGALADVLAGICCALGADIELVDTVNDEATCPTTSLVTNAQATQAAKRLGLDQLGDAQAPIVMVLVDGLGWQMLRERSGHTPNLRRLLADSDYLHTCAPSTTAAALTTLATGVYPGAHAMVGYAVRDPLLRGHLGAGHVPGPGDVFDLITFKNSSHDPLTWQSVPTLIERANAKANAGC
;
A
#
# COMPACT_ATOMS: atom_id res chain seq x y z
N SER A 1 28.42 -5.69 -14.93
CA SER A 1 27.11 -5.27 -15.44
C SER A 1 26.77 -3.94 -14.77
N VAL A 2 26.79 -2.87 -15.53
CA VAL A 2 26.48 -1.52 -15.05
C VAL A 2 24.95 -1.42 -15.01
N VAL A 3 24.37 -1.45 -13.83
CA VAL A 3 22.98 -1.06 -13.64
C VAL A 3 22.89 0.44 -13.98
N PRO A 4 22.05 0.86 -14.92
CA PRO A 4 21.93 2.29 -15.24
C PRO A 4 21.61 3.10 -13.98
N ASP A 5 22.24 4.28 -13.80
CA ASP A 5 22.06 5.15 -12.65
C ASP A 5 20.58 5.46 -12.31
N LYS A 6 19.70 5.45 -13.31
CA LYS A 6 18.25 5.60 -13.10
C LYS A 6 17.60 4.44 -12.36
N LEU A 7 18.11 3.21 -12.52
CA LEU A 7 17.63 2.04 -11.77
C LEU A 7 18.21 2.01 -10.34
N ALA A 8 19.43 2.49 -10.17
CA ALA A 8 20.03 2.68 -8.85
C ALA A 8 19.28 3.74 -8.02
N ALA A 9 18.79 4.80 -8.66
CA ALA A 9 17.96 5.80 -8.00
C ALA A 9 16.58 5.27 -7.57
N LEU A 10 16.03 4.29 -8.31
CA LEU A 10 14.78 3.58 -7.93
C LEU A 10 15.01 2.56 -6.80
N ALA A 11 16.23 2.05 -6.66
CA ALA A 11 16.64 1.12 -5.63
C ALA A 11 17.31 1.82 -4.43
N ALA A 12 17.45 3.16 -4.46
CA ALA A 12 17.94 3.91 -3.31
C ALA A 12 17.03 3.61 -2.11
N PRO A 13 17.60 3.32 -0.92
CA PRO A 13 16.80 3.13 0.27
C PRO A 13 15.88 4.34 0.41
N LEU A 14 14.60 4.07 0.56
CA LEU A 14 13.58 5.07 0.86
C LEU A 14 14.17 5.91 2.00
N GLY A 15 14.48 7.15 1.70
CA GLY A 15 15.16 8.05 2.63
C GLY A 15 14.35 8.21 3.93
N THR A 16 14.83 9.03 4.81
CA THR A 16 14.23 9.34 6.13
C THR A 16 12.79 9.85 6.08
N ARG A 17 12.22 10.08 4.91
CA ARG A 17 10.95 10.76 4.65
C ARG A 17 9.71 9.86 4.61
N GLY A 18 9.82 8.57 4.86
CA GLY A 18 8.67 7.67 4.86
C GLY A 18 8.12 7.32 3.47
N ALA A 19 7.20 6.40 3.45
CA ALA A 19 6.54 5.89 2.26
C ALA A 19 5.02 5.79 2.46
N LEU A 20 4.28 5.61 1.36
CA LEU A 20 2.84 5.37 1.41
C LEU A 20 2.48 4.16 2.29
N ALA A 21 3.30 3.12 2.29
CA ALA A 21 3.16 1.94 3.15
C ALA A 21 3.23 2.27 4.65
N ASP A 22 3.92 3.34 5.03
CA ASP A 22 4.08 3.75 6.44
C ASP A 22 2.85 4.47 7.00
N VAL A 23 1.99 5.04 6.14
CA VAL A 23 0.94 5.98 6.57
C VAL A 23 -0.05 5.33 7.52
N LEU A 24 -0.71 4.26 7.08
CA LEU A 24 -1.73 3.61 7.92
C LEU A 24 -1.10 2.87 9.10
N ALA A 25 0.09 2.28 8.92
CA ALA A 25 0.84 1.67 10.02
C ALA A 25 1.20 2.70 11.10
N GLY A 26 1.69 3.87 10.71
CA GLY A 26 1.97 4.97 11.63
C GLY A 26 0.72 5.49 12.34
N ILE A 27 -0.41 5.59 11.64
CA ILE A 27 -1.70 5.96 12.23
C ILE A 27 -2.15 4.92 13.26
N CYS A 28 -2.08 3.63 12.94
CA CYS A 28 -2.40 2.56 13.89
C CYS A 28 -1.55 2.67 15.17
N CYS A 29 -0.24 2.90 15.02
CA CYS A 29 0.64 3.12 16.16
C CYS A 29 0.26 4.36 16.98
N ALA A 30 -0.03 5.50 16.33
CA ALA A 30 -0.41 6.74 16.99
C ALA A 30 -1.73 6.61 17.78
N LEU A 31 -2.64 5.73 17.32
CA LEU A 31 -3.89 5.40 18.01
C LEU A 31 -3.73 4.29 19.07
N GLY A 32 -2.51 3.78 19.28
CA GLY A 32 -2.26 2.68 20.22
C GLY A 32 -2.82 1.33 19.77
N ALA A 33 -3.15 1.17 18.48
CA ALA A 33 -3.71 -0.07 17.95
C ALA A 33 -2.62 -1.14 17.79
N ASP A 34 -2.89 -2.35 18.29
CA ASP A 34 -2.05 -3.52 18.08
C ASP A 34 -2.38 -4.15 16.73
N ILE A 35 -1.37 -4.25 15.86
CA ILE A 35 -1.48 -4.82 14.51
C ILE A 35 -0.72 -6.15 14.35
N GLU A 36 -0.19 -6.72 15.42
CA GLU A 36 0.38 -8.06 15.33
C GLU A 36 -0.70 -9.09 14.98
N LEU A 37 -0.31 -10.11 14.23
CA LEU A 37 -1.24 -11.21 13.97
C LEU A 37 -1.56 -11.92 15.28
N VAL A 38 -2.82 -12.21 15.50
CA VAL A 38 -3.22 -13.22 16.48
C VAL A 38 -2.83 -14.55 15.87
N ASP A 39 -2.06 -15.36 16.58
CA ASP A 39 -1.72 -16.74 16.18
C ASP A 39 -2.99 -17.59 16.15
N THR A 40 -3.87 -17.31 15.22
CA THR A 40 -5.03 -18.13 14.93
C THR A 40 -4.82 -18.80 13.59
N VAL A 41 -4.52 -20.09 13.70
CA VAL A 41 -4.60 -21.09 12.63
C VAL A 41 -3.37 -21.23 11.73
N ASN A 42 -2.72 -22.36 11.91
CA ASN A 42 -1.88 -23.08 10.96
C ASN A 42 -2.67 -23.39 9.66
N ASP A 43 -2.98 -22.38 8.87
CA ASP A 43 -3.46 -22.58 7.52
C ASP A 43 -2.31 -22.28 6.57
N GLU A 44 -1.63 -23.32 6.11
CA GLU A 44 -0.44 -23.28 5.25
C GLU A 44 -0.69 -22.60 3.88
N ALA A 45 -1.88 -22.08 3.64
CA ALA A 45 -2.31 -21.55 2.34
C ALA A 45 -2.24 -20.02 2.22
N THR A 46 -1.97 -19.26 3.29
CA THR A 46 -2.10 -17.81 3.26
C THR A 46 -0.81 -17.11 3.66
N CYS A 47 -0.32 -16.32 2.74
CA CYS A 47 0.71 -15.27 2.84
C CYS A 47 1.88 -15.56 3.80
N PRO A 48 3.12 -15.56 3.33
CA PRO A 48 4.27 -15.76 4.20
C PRO A 48 4.28 -14.65 5.28
N THR A 49 4.12 -15.07 6.53
CA THR A 49 4.07 -14.23 7.75
C THR A 49 5.25 -13.25 7.87
N THR A 50 6.34 -13.55 7.19
CA THR A 50 7.57 -12.76 7.18
C THR A 50 7.48 -11.42 6.44
N SER A 51 6.40 -11.19 5.69
CA SER A 51 6.22 -9.97 4.87
C SER A 51 5.31 -8.93 5.53
N LEU A 52 4.66 -9.24 6.65
CA LEU A 52 3.70 -8.33 7.28
C LEU A 52 4.35 -7.29 8.18
N VAL A 53 3.74 -6.10 8.23
CA VAL A 53 4.19 -5.01 9.11
C VAL A 53 3.98 -5.40 10.56
N THR A 54 5.03 -5.25 11.38
CA THR A 54 4.99 -5.47 12.83
C THR A 54 4.69 -4.18 13.60
N ASN A 55 4.33 -4.28 14.89
CA ASN A 55 4.18 -3.12 15.77
C ASN A 55 5.48 -2.29 15.87
N ALA A 56 6.64 -2.94 15.85
CA ALA A 56 7.93 -2.24 15.85
C ALA A 56 8.13 -1.41 14.57
N GLN A 57 7.75 -1.95 13.42
CA GLN A 57 7.78 -1.21 12.14
C GLN A 57 6.75 -0.08 12.10
N ALA A 58 5.55 -0.28 12.66
CA ALA A 58 4.53 0.76 12.80
C ALA A 58 5.02 1.91 13.69
N THR A 59 5.73 1.61 14.79
CA THR A 59 6.37 2.62 15.64
C THR A 59 7.41 3.44 14.89
N GLN A 60 8.23 2.78 14.07
CA GLN A 60 9.20 3.49 13.22
C GLN A 60 8.51 4.35 12.15
N ALA A 61 7.42 3.85 11.57
CA ALA A 61 6.61 4.59 10.61
C ALA A 61 6.01 5.85 11.25
N ALA A 62 5.41 5.74 12.44
CA ALA A 62 4.89 6.88 13.19
C ALA A 62 5.97 7.95 13.44
N LYS A 63 7.18 7.56 13.85
CA LYS A 63 8.29 8.49 14.04
C LYS A 63 8.73 9.17 12.75
N ARG A 64 8.86 8.42 11.64
CA ARG A 64 9.22 9.00 10.33
C ARG A 64 8.22 10.03 9.85
N LEU A 65 6.95 9.84 10.17
CA LEU A 65 5.83 10.71 9.76
C LEU A 65 5.53 11.80 10.80
N GLY A 66 6.19 11.82 11.96
CA GLY A 66 5.91 12.74 13.05
C GLY A 66 4.57 12.50 13.74
N LEU A 67 3.97 11.33 13.55
CA LEU A 67 2.69 10.96 14.15
C LEU A 67 2.80 10.59 15.64
N ASP A 68 4.00 10.24 16.09
CA ASP A 68 4.33 9.99 17.49
C ASP A 68 4.21 11.23 18.38
N GLN A 69 4.15 12.42 17.78
CA GLN A 69 4.03 13.71 18.46
C GLN A 69 2.58 14.23 18.54
N LEU A 70 1.60 13.49 18.02
CA LEU A 70 0.20 13.93 18.00
C LEU A 70 -0.48 13.97 19.40
N GLY A 71 0.23 13.60 20.44
CA GLY A 71 -0.15 13.82 21.84
C GLY A 71 -1.19 12.84 22.36
N ASP A 72 -2.46 13.14 22.24
CA ASP A 72 -3.51 12.33 22.84
C ASP A 72 -3.97 11.20 21.92
N ALA A 73 -3.68 9.96 22.30
CA ALA A 73 -4.11 8.75 21.58
C ALA A 73 -5.65 8.59 21.47
N GLN A 74 -6.42 9.46 22.15
CA GLN A 74 -7.89 9.46 22.12
C GLN A 74 -8.47 10.36 21.01
N ALA A 75 -7.66 11.20 20.39
CA ALA A 75 -8.14 12.09 19.34
C ALA A 75 -8.40 11.30 18.03
N PRO A 76 -9.57 11.49 17.38
CA PRO A 76 -9.82 10.84 16.08
C PRO A 76 -8.90 11.39 15.01
N ILE A 77 -8.32 10.49 14.22
CA ILE A 77 -7.50 10.85 13.05
C ILE A 77 -8.34 10.71 11.79
N VAL A 78 -8.42 11.79 11.01
CA VAL A 78 -9.08 11.78 9.70
C VAL A 78 -8.00 11.85 8.63
N MET A 79 -7.87 10.77 7.84
CA MET A 79 -6.99 10.71 6.68
C MET A 79 -7.79 11.01 5.41
N VAL A 80 -7.35 12.00 4.63
CA VAL A 80 -7.94 12.35 3.34
C VAL A 80 -6.96 11.94 2.23
N LEU A 81 -7.34 10.94 1.45
CA LEU A 81 -6.58 10.48 0.30
C LEU A 81 -7.18 11.06 -0.98
N VAL A 82 -6.36 11.77 -1.76
CA VAL A 82 -6.76 12.33 -3.06
C VAL A 82 -6.04 11.55 -4.15
N ASP A 83 -6.79 10.74 -4.89
CA ASP A 83 -6.24 9.93 -5.98
C ASP A 83 -5.72 10.81 -7.12
N GLY A 84 -4.61 10.40 -7.72
CA GLY A 84 -3.99 11.09 -8.84
C GLY A 84 -3.33 12.44 -8.52
N LEU A 85 -3.36 12.90 -7.26
CA LEU A 85 -2.73 14.16 -6.85
C LEU A 85 -1.35 13.89 -6.25
N GLY A 86 -0.30 14.09 -7.05
CA GLY A 86 1.09 13.96 -6.59
C GLY A 86 1.68 15.28 -6.10
N TRP A 87 2.70 15.18 -5.24
CA TRP A 87 3.46 16.32 -4.70
C TRP A 87 3.98 17.27 -5.77
N GLN A 88 4.60 16.73 -6.82
CA GLN A 88 5.15 17.55 -7.90
C GLN A 88 4.05 18.30 -8.63
N MET A 89 2.94 17.65 -8.97
CA MET A 89 1.79 18.27 -9.62
C MET A 89 1.20 19.40 -8.76
N LEU A 90 1.09 19.18 -7.45
CA LEU A 90 0.58 20.18 -6.52
C LEU A 90 1.51 21.42 -6.47
N ARG A 91 2.82 21.21 -6.49
CA ARG A 91 3.80 22.33 -6.54
C ARG A 91 3.71 23.10 -7.85
N GLU A 92 3.71 22.41 -8.98
CA GLU A 92 3.69 23.04 -10.31
C GLU A 92 2.38 23.80 -10.55
N ARG A 93 1.26 23.32 -9.99
CA ARG A 93 -0.08 23.91 -10.17
C ARG A 93 -0.59 24.62 -8.91
N SER A 94 0.26 25.04 -8.04
CA SER A 94 -0.08 25.69 -6.76
C SER A 94 -0.93 26.96 -6.91
N GLY A 95 -0.88 27.63 -8.07
CA GLY A 95 -1.72 28.77 -8.40
C GLY A 95 -3.22 28.42 -8.52
N HIS A 96 -3.53 27.19 -8.91
CA HIS A 96 -4.92 26.69 -9.05
C HIS A 96 -5.47 26.06 -7.77
N THR A 97 -4.66 25.90 -6.75
CA THR A 97 -5.00 25.23 -5.48
C THR A 97 -4.67 26.10 -4.26
N PRO A 98 -5.30 27.28 -4.10
CA PRO A 98 -4.89 28.27 -3.09
C PRO A 98 -4.98 27.73 -1.66
N ASN A 99 -5.90 26.85 -1.35
CA ASN A 99 -6.04 26.25 -0.03
C ASN A 99 -4.97 25.20 0.24
N LEU A 100 -4.73 24.27 -0.69
CA LEU A 100 -3.68 23.25 -0.56
C LEU A 100 -2.29 23.86 -0.57
N ARG A 101 -2.08 24.94 -1.34
CA ARG A 101 -0.81 25.68 -1.37
C ARG A 101 -0.39 26.19 0.01
N ARG A 102 -1.33 26.57 0.87
CA ARG A 102 -1.02 27.02 2.24
C ARG A 102 -0.41 25.91 3.07
N LEU A 103 -0.81 24.66 2.82
CA LEU A 103 -0.31 23.48 3.53
C LEU A 103 1.07 23.04 3.02
N LEU A 104 1.47 23.44 1.79
CA LEU A 104 2.74 23.01 1.21
C LEU A 104 3.96 23.48 1.99
N ALA A 105 3.88 24.63 2.69
CA ALA A 105 4.99 25.17 3.47
C ALA A 105 5.40 24.24 4.63
N ASP A 106 4.41 23.56 5.22
CA ASP A 106 4.57 22.70 6.39
C ASP A 106 4.42 21.20 6.04
N SER A 107 4.44 20.88 4.73
CA SER A 107 4.25 19.52 4.23
C SER A 107 5.53 18.94 3.68
N ASP A 108 5.62 17.62 3.70
CA ASP A 108 6.66 16.86 3.00
C ASP A 108 6.02 15.86 2.03
N TYR A 109 6.83 15.21 1.21
CA TYR A 109 6.36 14.20 0.27
C TYR A 109 6.71 12.80 0.77
N LEU A 110 5.86 11.86 0.39
CA LEU A 110 6.08 10.43 0.61
C LEU A 110 6.37 9.75 -0.72
N HIS A 111 7.17 8.69 -0.65
CA HIS A 111 7.33 7.80 -1.79
C HIS A 111 6.12 6.87 -1.89
N THR A 112 5.55 6.77 -3.08
CA THR A 112 4.52 5.76 -3.38
C THR A 112 5.17 4.42 -3.76
N CYS A 113 4.35 3.39 -4.01
CA CYS A 113 4.83 2.11 -4.54
C CYS A 113 5.12 2.17 -6.04
N ALA A 114 5.80 1.15 -6.55
CA ALA A 114 6.00 0.94 -7.97
C ALA A 114 5.42 -0.44 -8.38
N PRO A 115 4.50 -0.47 -9.35
CA PRO A 115 3.89 0.66 -10.07
C PRO A 115 2.95 1.49 -9.18
N SER A 116 2.83 2.79 -9.48
CA SER A 116 1.98 3.74 -8.73
C SER A 116 0.54 3.77 -9.24
N THR A 117 -0.01 2.63 -9.65
CA THR A 117 -1.41 2.54 -10.07
C THR A 117 -2.34 2.55 -8.86
N THR A 118 -3.58 2.99 -9.04
CA THR A 118 -4.58 3.08 -7.98
C THR A 118 -4.71 1.77 -7.20
N ALA A 119 -4.84 0.63 -7.89
CA ALA A 119 -4.95 -0.68 -7.24
C ALA A 119 -3.73 -1.01 -6.37
N ALA A 120 -2.52 -0.85 -6.91
CA ALA A 120 -1.29 -1.11 -6.18
C ALA A 120 -1.09 -0.13 -5.00
N ALA A 121 -1.35 1.15 -5.20
CA ALA A 121 -1.15 2.18 -4.19
C ALA A 121 -2.15 2.05 -3.03
N LEU A 122 -3.44 1.83 -3.31
CA LEU A 122 -4.46 1.64 -2.27
C LEU A 122 -4.18 0.38 -1.46
N THR A 123 -3.79 -0.72 -2.10
CA THR A 123 -3.45 -1.95 -1.38
C THR A 123 -2.17 -1.77 -0.55
N THR A 124 -1.16 -1.08 -1.07
CA THR A 124 0.04 -0.74 -0.31
C THR A 124 -0.29 0.10 0.93
N LEU A 125 -1.15 1.11 0.80
CA LEU A 125 -1.62 1.92 1.93
C LEU A 125 -2.37 1.07 2.96
N ALA A 126 -3.30 0.22 2.50
CA ALA A 126 -4.17 -0.56 3.38
C ALA A 126 -3.44 -1.67 4.13
N THR A 127 -2.46 -2.31 3.50
CA THR A 127 -1.75 -3.47 4.05
C THR A 127 -0.41 -3.11 4.70
N GLY A 128 0.16 -1.96 4.34
CA GLY A 128 1.50 -1.54 4.77
C GLY A 128 2.65 -2.27 4.06
N VAL A 129 2.35 -3.14 3.07
CA VAL A 129 3.37 -3.87 2.31
C VAL A 129 3.36 -3.49 0.83
N TYR A 130 4.40 -3.85 0.09
CA TYR A 130 4.58 -3.45 -1.30
C TYR A 130 3.98 -4.45 -2.29
N PRO A 131 3.79 -4.07 -3.57
CA PRO A 131 3.18 -4.90 -4.61
C PRO A 131 3.73 -6.32 -4.74
N GLY A 132 5.03 -6.51 -4.49
CA GLY A 132 5.66 -7.83 -4.49
C GLY A 132 5.14 -8.78 -3.41
N ALA A 133 4.58 -8.25 -2.32
CA ALA A 133 4.00 -9.03 -1.22
C ALA A 133 2.47 -9.21 -1.37
N HIS A 134 1.75 -8.15 -1.79
CA HIS A 134 0.30 -8.20 -1.88
C HIS A 134 -0.25 -8.54 -3.27
N ALA A 135 0.62 -8.79 -4.26
CA ALA A 135 0.28 -9.23 -5.62
C ALA A 135 -0.57 -8.27 -6.48
N MET A 136 -0.90 -7.06 -6.00
CA MET A 136 -1.55 -6.02 -6.79
C MET A 136 -0.47 -5.24 -7.56
N VAL A 137 -0.04 -5.81 -8.69
CA VAL A 137 1.19 -5.40 -9.39
C VAL A 137 0.96 -4.44 -10.56
N GLY A 138 -0.24 -3.91 -10.71
CA GLY A 138 -0.55 -3.00 -11.81
C GLY A 138 -2.01 -2.55 -11.80
N TYR A 139 -2.41 -1.86 -12.85
CA TYR A 139 -3.81 -1.56 -13.13
C TYR A 139 -4.53 -2.78 -13.70
N ALA A 140 -3.85 -3.47 -14.61
CA ALA A 140 -4.35 -4.67 -15.26
C ALA A 140 -3.26 -5.75 -15.29
N VAL A 141 -3.68 -6.99 -15.20
CA VAL A 141 -2.80 -8.16 -15.23
C VAL A 141 -3.32 -9.20 -16.20
N ARG A 142 -2.40 -10.02 -16.69
CA ARG A 142 -2.76 -11.20 -17.46
C ARG A 142 -3.36 -12.26 -16.54
N ASP A 143 -4.45 -12.88 -16.99
CA ASP A 143 -5.09 -13.95 -16.24
C ASP A 143 -4.15 -15.16 -16.12
N PRO A 144 -3.73 -15.56 -14.91
CA PRO A 144 -2.82 -16.67 -14.70
C PRO A 144 -3.46 -18.03 -15.09
N LEU A 145 -4.78 -18.15 -15.09
CA LEU A 145 -5.48 -19.38 -15.47
C LEU A 145 -5.32 -19.68 -16.98
N LEU A 146 -5.05 -18.67 -17.79
CA LEU A 146 -4.87 -18.82 -19.22
C LEU A 146 -3.46 -19.35 -19.59
N ARG A 147 -2.51 -19.38 -18.66
CA ARG A 147 -1.13 -19.82 -18.93
C ARG A 147 -1.03 -21.25 -19.48
N GLY A 148 -1.92 -22.13 -19.09
CA GLY A 148 -1.95 -23.53 -19.53
C GLY A 148 -2.61 -23.78 -20.89
N HIS A 149 -3.36 -22.82 -21.42
CA HIS A 149 -4.14 -22.95 -22.65
C HIS A 149 -3.53 -22.24 -23.86
N LEU A 150 -2.46 -21.48 -23.62
CA LEU A 150 -1.83 -20.66 -24.67
C LEU A 150 -0.60 -21.41 -25.21
N GLY A 151 -0.72 -21.92 -26.43
CA GLY A 151 0.39 -22.57 -27.15
C GLY A 151 1.58 -21.63 -27.36
N ALA A 152 2.75 -22.20 -27.66
CA ALA A 152 3.93 -21.43 -28.04
C ALA A 152 3.59 -20.53 -29.24
N GLY A 153 3.70 -19.20 -29.06
CA GLY A 153 3.38 -18.21 -30.09
C GLY A 153 2.05 -17.47 -29.91
N HIS A 154 1.30 -17.72 -28.83
CA HIS A 154 0.10 -16.93 -28.53
C HIS A 154 0.46 -15.47 -28.26
N VAL A 155 -0.14 -14.57 -29.03
CA VAL A 155 -0.05 -13.12 -28.80
C VAL A 155 -1.17 -12.73 -27.84
N PRO A 156 -0.86 -12.14 -26.68
CA PRO A 156 -1.88 -11.74 -25.72
C PRO A 156 -2.90 -10.80 -26.37
N GLY A 157 -4.18 -11.15 -26.22
CA GLY A 157 -5.31 -10.33 -26.66
C GLY A 157 -6.05 -9.65 -25.50
N PRO A 158 -7.00 -8.76 -25.81
CA PRO A 158 -7.79 -8.06 -24.78
C PRO A 158 -8.53 -8.99 -23.82
N GLY A 159 -8.86 -10.22 -24.24
CA GLY A 159 -9.52 -11.22 -23.39
C GLY A 159 -8.60 -11.93 -22.40
N ASP A 160 -7.28 -11.76 -22.54
CA ASP A 160 -6.31 -12.39 -21.65
C ASP A 160 -5.93 -11.53 -20.45
N VAL A 161 -6.48 -10.33 -20.38
CA VAL A 161 -6.13 -9.30 -19.39
C VAL A 161 -7.40 -8.82 -18.70
N PHE A 162 -7.35 -8.66 -17.40
CA PHE A 162 -8.41 -8.00 -16.62
C PHE A 162 -7.84 -6.92 -15.71
N ASP A 163 -8.66 -5.94 -15.34
CA ASP A 163 -8.23 -4.87 -14.43
C ASP A 163 -8.42 -5.27 -12.96
N LEU A 164 -7.49 -4.81 -12.12
CA LEU A 164 -7.44 -5.11 -10.69
C LEU A 164 -8.28 -4.15 -9.83
N ILE A 165 -9.10 -3.31 -10.44
CA ILE A 165 -10.04 -2.43 -9.71
C ILE A 165 -11.44 -3.01 -9.79
N THR A 166 -11.91 -3.32 -10.99
CA THR A 166 -13.29 -3.79 -11.22
C THR A 166 -13.41 -5.29 -11.32
N PHE A 167 -12.32 -5.99 -11.61
CA PHE A 167 -12.28 -7.43 -11.93
C PHE A 167 -13.22 -7.83 -13.08
N LYS A 168 -13.61 -6.84 -13.88
CA LYS A 168 -14.51 -7.06 -15.01
C LYS A 168 -13.87 -8.01 -16.03
N ASN A 169 -14.68 -8.94 -16.54
CA ASN A 169 -14.26 -10.00 -17.48
C ASN A 169 -13.25 -11.01 -16.87
N SER A 170 -13.17 -11.09 -15.54
CA SER A 170 -12.39 -12.09 -14.82
C SER A 170 -13.32 -13.10 -14.16
N SER A 171 -12.85 -14.34 -14.02
CA SER A 171 -13.47 -15.37 -13.18
C SER A 171 -12.91 -15.36 -11.73
N HIS A 172 -11.92 -14.50 -11.45
CA HIS A 172 -11.33 -14.38 -10.14
C HIS A 172 -12.23 -13.60 -9.18
N ASP A 173 -12.33 -14.07 -7.94
CA ASP A 173 -12.97 -13.33 -6.86
C ASP A 173 -12.00 -12.28 -6.31
N PRO A 174 -12.36 -10.99 -6.32
CA PRO A 174 -11.55 -9.93 -5.76
C PRO A 174 -11.12 -10.17 -4.31
N LEU A 175 -11.98 -10.78 -3.51
CA LEU A 175 -11.72 -11.03 -2.09
C LEU A 175 -10.65 -12.11 -1.84
N THR A 176 -10.44 -12.99 -2.81
CA THR A 176 -9.44 -14.06 -2.72
C THR A 176 -8.17 -13.75 -3.51
N TRP A 177 -8.23 -12.79 -4.43
CA TRP A 177 -7.07 -12.40 -5.24
C TRP A 177 -5.97 -11.76 -4.39
N GLN A 178 -6.36 -10.86 -3.50
CA GLN A 178 -5.46 -10.20 -2.56
C GLN A 178 -5.76 -10.74 -1.16
N SER A 179 -4.86 -11.54 -0.61
CA SER A 179 -5.04 -12.27 0.65
C SER A 179 -4.28 -11.67 1.85
N VAL A 180 -3.50 -10.60 1.63
CA VAL A 180 -2.81 -9.91 2.74
C VAL A 180 -3.84 -9.12 3.56
N PRO A 181 -4.01 -9.41 4.87
CA PRO A 181 -4.96 -8.68 5.69
C PRO A 181 -4.56 -7.21 5.82
N THR A 182 -5.55 -6.34 5.76
CA THR A 182 -5.33 -4.91 5.95
C THR A 182 -4.94 -4.59 7.40
N LEU A 183 -4.24 -3.49 7.61
CA LEU A 183 -3.88 -3.03 8.96
C LEU A 183 -5.11 -2.77 9.83
N ILE A 184 -6.22 -2.32 9.24
CA ILE A 184 -7.49 -2.09 9.96
C ILE A 184 -8.12 -3.42 10.39
N GLU A 185 -8.15 -4.43 9.52
CA GLU A 185 -8.64 -5.77 9.87
C GLU A 185 -7.83 -6.36 11.02
N ARG A 186 -6.51 -6.23 10.98
CA ARG A 186 -5.60 -6.72 12.02
C ARG A 186 -5.83 -6.01 13.35
N ALA A 187 -5.92 -4.68 13.35
CA ALA A 187 -6.22 -3.89 14.53
C ALA A 187 -7.57 -4.24 15.15
N ASN A 188 -8.61 -4.42 14.32
CA ASN A 188 -9.94 -4.81 14.79
C ASN A 188 -9.97 -6.24 15.33
N ALA A 189 -9.25 -7.18 14.72
CA ALA A 189 -9.16 -8.55 15.24
C ALA A 189 -8.56 -8.60 16.64
N LYS A 190 -7.53 -7.80 16.90
CA LYS A 190 -6.91 -7.67 18.23
C LYS A 190 -7.84 -7.03 19.26
N ALA A 191 -8.52 -5.94 18.88
CA ALA A 191 -9.48 -5.26 19.75
C ALA A 191 -10.59 -6.22 20.20
N ASN A 192 -11.11 -7.04 19.28
CA ASN A 192 -12.17 -8.01 19.57
C ASN A 192 -11.68 -9.23 20.35
N ALA A 193 -10.42 -9.61 20.26
CA ALA A 193 -9.85 -10.73 21.01
C ALA A 193 -9.51 -10.38 22.47
N GLY A 194 -9.45 -9.09 22.80
CA GLY A 194 -9.19 -8.58 24.17
C GLY A 194 -10.44 -8.29 25.00
N CYS A 195 -11.63 -8.49 24.43
CA CYS A 195 -12.91 -8.44 25.13
C CYS A 195 -13.42 -9.85 25.45
#